data_94adfeb2d1e8cea4ed39dc33339c5cda
#
_entry.id   94adfeb2d1e8cea4ed39dc33339c5cda
#
_cell.length_a   1.000
_cell.length_b   1.000
_cell.length_c   1.000
_cell.angle_alpha   90.00
_cell.angle_beta   90.00
_cell.angle_gamma   90.00
#
_symmetry.space_group_name_H-M   'P 1'
#
loop_
_entity.id
_entity.type
_entity.pdbx_description
1 polymer ?
#
loop_
_entity_poly.entity_id
_entity_poly.type
_entity_poly.pdbx_seq_one_letter_code
_entity_poly.pdbx_strand_id
1 'polypeptide(L)'
;MSAPAPSTPATVDAEPVARQDEVLTSAALAFVAELHRRFTPRRDELLARRAEKRAEIARTSSLDFLPETAAVRAGDWQVAACPEALQDRRVEITGPTDRKMTINALNSGARVWLADFEDASAPTWENVVGGQLNLTDAFERRIDFTDARGKSYALRPAEELATVVVRPRGWHLDERHLHVDGRAVPGALVDFGLYFFHNARRLLDLGKGPYFYLPKTESHLEARLWNEVFVFAQEYCGIPQGTVRATVLIETITAAYEMDEILYELREHASGLNAGRWDYLFSIVKNFRDGGEKFVLPDRNAVTMTAPFMRAYTELLVRTCHRRGAHAIGGMAAFIPNRRDPEANEQALAKVRADKDREAGDGFDGSWVAHPDLVPVAQESFDAVLGERPHQKDRLREDVQVTAAELTAVDSLTAKPTRAGLRNAVQVGVRYIEAWLRGMGAVAIFGLMEDAATAEISRSQIWQWVDAGVVLEDGAKVTPELVRQVAAEDLAAIRAEAGEEAFAAGCWQQAHDLLLQVALDADYAEFLTLPAYELLG
;
A
#
# COMPACT_ATOMS: atom_id res chain seq x y z
N MET A 1 16.19 -40.22 -14.58
CA MET A 1 15.95 -38.79 -14.58
C MET A 1 17.29 -38.12 -14.35
N SER A 2 17.82 -37.38 -15.32
CA SER A 2 19.03 -36.56 -15.15
C SER A 2 18.79 -35.53 -14.06
N ALA A 3 19.72 -35.41 -13.12
CA ALA A 3 19.73 -34.29 -12.18
C ALA A 3 19.66 -32.97 -12.97
N PRO A 4 18.83 -32.01 -12.56
CA PRO A 4 18.84 -30.70 -13.21
C PRO A 4 20.26 -30.12 -13.11
N ALA A 5 20.70 -29.45 -14.18
CA ALA A 5 21.97 -28.71 -14.17
C ALA A 5 22.01 -27.77 -12.95
N PRO A 6 23.17 -27.55 -12.34
CA PRO A 6 23.26 -26.62 -11.22
C PRO A 6 22.75 -25.26 -11.70
N SER A 7 21.65 -24.80 -11.09
CA SER A 7 21.06 -23.50 -11.39
C SER A 7 22.06 -22.41 -11.04
N THR A 8 22.22 -21.42 -11.89
CA THR A 8 23.06 -20.24 -11.60
C THR A 8 22.60 -19.63 -10.27
N PRO A 9 23.48 -19.44 -9.28
CA PRO A 9 23.08 -18.82 -8.03
C PRO A 9 22.61 -17.39 -8.25
N ALA A 10 21.73 -16.90 -7.38
CA ALA A 10 21.39 -15.48 -7.35
C ALA A 10 22.67 -14.67 -7.01
N THR A 11 22.83 -13.53 -7.67
CA THR A 11 23.94 -12.61 -7.44
C THR A 11 23.44 -11.31 -6.84
N VAL A 12 24.18 -10.78 -5.87
CA VAL A 12 23.91 -9.48 -5.24
C VAL A 12 24.89 -8.47 -5.78
N ASP A 13 24.36 -7.35 -6.30
CA ASP A 13 25.12 -6.21 -6.81
C ASP A 13 24.81 -4.97 -5.95
N ALA A 14 25.33 -4.95 -4.75
CA ALA A 14 25.19 -3.86 -3.79
C ALA A 14 26.36 -3.88 -2.79
N GLU A 15 26.60 -2.73 -2.17
CA GLU A 15 27.48 -2.66 -1.01
C GLU A 15 26.93 -3.51 0.15
N PRO A 16 27.77 -4.25 0.86
CA PRO A 16 27.32 -5.12 1.94
C PRO A 16 26.62 -4.36 3.07
N VAL A 17 25.47 -4.85 3.48
CA VAL A 17 24.73 -4.38 4.66
C VAL A 17 25.11 -5.24 5.87
N ALA A 18 25.18 -4.60 7.06
CA ALA A 18 25.50 -5.29 8.31
C ALA A 18 24.57 -6.50 8.53
N ARG A 19 25.16 -7.66 8.82
CA ARG A 19 24.43 -8.93 9.06
C ARG A 19 23.62 -9.46 7.87
N GLN A 20 23.85 -9.00 6.66
CA GLN A 20 23.10 -9.46 5.48
C GLN A 20 23.23 -10.98 5.23
N ASP A 21 24.32 -11.60 5.68
CA ASP A 21 24.56 -13.03 5.59
C ASP A 21 23.53 -13.87 6.40
N GLU A 22 22.88 -13.29 7.39
CA GLU A 22 21.77 -13.92 8.13
C GLU A 22 20.48 -14.00 7.27
N VAL A 23 20.30 -13.07 6.33
CA VAL A 23 19.14 -13.00 5.43
C VAL A 23 19.45 -13.64 4.08
N LEU A 24 20.60 -13.31 3.52
CA LEU A 24 21.02 -13.74 2.17
C LEU A 24 21.79 -15.07 2.21
N THR A 25 21.26 -16.03 2.97
CA THR A 25 21.84 -17.37 3.01
C THR A 25 21.76 -18.05 1.64
N SER A 26 22.70 -18.94 1.32
CA SER A 26 22.69 -19.67 0.05
C SER A 26 21.36 -20.40 -0.19
N ALA A 27 20.71 -20.92 0.85
CA ALA A 27 19.43 -21.62 0.75
C ALA A 27 18.27 -20.64 0.48
N ALA A 28 18.23 -19.46 1.14
CA ALA A 28 17.24 -18.43 0.88
C ALA A 28 17.37 -17.86 -0.54
N LEU A 29 18.61 -17.60 -0.99
CA LEU A 29 18.87 -17.14 -2.36
C LEU A 29 18.50 -18.20 -3.41
N ALA A 30 18.71 -19.49 -3.13
CA ALA A 30 18.26 -20.57 -4.01
C ALA A 30 16.72 -20.61 -4.10
N PHE A 31 16.02 -20.40 -2.99
CA PHE A 31 14.56 -20.31 -2.99
C PHE A 31 14.05 -19.12 -3.79
N VAL A 32 14.62 -17.92 -3.59
CA VAL A 32 14.28 -16.73 -4.36
C VAL A 32 14.55 -16.93 -5.86
N ALA A 33 15.65 -17.60 -6.21
CA ALA A 33 15.97 -17.92 -7.60
C ALA A 33 14.92 -18.86 -8.23
N GLU A 34 14.41 -19.85 -7.49
CA GLU A 34 13.32 -20.72 -7.95
C GLU A 34 12.01 -19.95 -8.13
N LEU A 35 11.68 -19.03 -7.19
CA LEU A 35 10.52 -18.13 -7.35
C LEU A 35 10.65 -17.29 -8.62
N HIS A 36 11.82 -16.68 -8.84
CA HIS A 36 12.09 -15.87 -10.04
C HIS A 36 11.86 -16.65 -11.32
N ARG A 37 12.50 -17.82 -11.47
CA ARG A 37 12.41 -18.62 -12.70
C ARG A 37 11.00 -19.09 -13.02
N ARG A 38 10.22 -19.41 -11.99
CA ARG A 38 8.86 -19.94 -12.14
C ARG A 38 7.85 -18.84 -12.44
N PHE A 39 7.94 -17.72 -11.76
CA PHE A 39 6.83 -16.76 -11.72
C PHE A 39 7.11 -15.44 -12.44
N THR A 40 8.36 -15.04 -12.67
CA THR A 40 8.68 -13.81 -13.39
C THR A 40 8.13 -13.79 -14.83
N PRO A 41 8.20 -14.87 -15.63
CA PRO A 41 7.62 -14.83 -16.97
C PRO A 41 6.11 -14.55 -16.96
N ARG A 42 5.38 -15.16 -16.02
CA ARG A 42 3.94 -14.92 -15.88
C ARG A 42 3.63 -13.53 -15.36
N ARG A 43 4.43 -13.03 -14.40
CA ARG A 43 4.34 -11.65 -13.93
C ARG A 43 4.51 -10.65 -15.09
N ASP A 44 5.51 -10.83 -15.94
CA ASP A 44 5.75 -9.96 -17.09
C ASP A 44 4.58 -9.96 -18.08
N GLU A 45 3.99 -11.14 -18.34
CA GLU A 45 2.77 -11.25 -19.13
C GLU A 45 1.61 -10.47 -18.54
N LEU A 46 1.42 -10.54 -17.20
CA LEU A 46 0.35 -9.81 -16.52
C LEU A 46 0.57 -8.30 -16.51
N LEU A 47 1.82 -7.83 -16.38
CA LEU A 47 2.13 -6.42 -16.54
C LEU A 47 1.85 -5.92 -17.97
N ALA A 48 2.14 -6.72 -18.99
CA ALA A 48 1.76 -6.39 -20.38
C ALA A 48 0.24 -6.29 -20.54
N ARG A 49 -0.53 -7.18 -19.89
CA ARG A 49 -2.00 -7.12 -19.89
C ARG A 49 -2.57 -5.87 -19.21
N ARG A 50 -1.88 -5.30 -18.22
CA ARG A 50 -2.25 -3.99 -17.66
C ARG A 50 -2.26 -2.91 -18.74
N ALA A 51 -1.22 -2.89 -19.59
CA ALA A 51 -1.13 -1.94 -20.69
C ALA A 51 -2.25 -2.15 -21.73
N GLU A 52 -2.58 -3.42 -22.06
CA GLU A 52 -3.71 -3.75 -22.94
C GLU A 52 -5.04 -3.29 -22.35
N LYS A 53 -5.29 -3.56 -21.05
CA LYS A 53 -6.50 -3.12 -20.36
C LYS A 53 -6.59 -1.59 -20.29
N ARG A 54 -5.47 -0.92 -20.04
CA ARG A 54 -5.38 0.54 -20.08
C ARG A 54 -5.73 1.09 -21.47
N ALA A 55 -5.24 0.47 -22.54
CA ALA A 55 -5.57 0.88 -23.91
C ALA A 55 -7.06 0.63 -24.25
N GLU A 56 -7.66 -0.42 -23.70
CA GLU A 56 -9.11 -0.66 -23.81
C GLU A 56 -9.90 0.48 -23.11
N ILE A 57 -9.54 0.81 -21.88
CA ILE A 57 -10.19 1.89 -21.11
C ILE A 57 -10.04 3.24 -21.84
N ALA A 58 -8.86 3.55 -22.39
CA ALA A 58 -8.64 4.78 -23.17
C ALA A 58 -9.62 4.91 -24.34
N ARG A 59 -9.95 3.78 -24.99
CA ARG A 59 -10.83 3.74 -26.15
C ARG A 59 -12.31 3.77 -25.77
N THR A 60 -12.70 3.16 -24.64
CA THR A 60 -14.11 2.97 -24.23
C THR A 60 -14.57 3.97 -23.18
N SER A 61 -13.64 4.55 -22.42
CA SER A 61 -13.88 5.36 -21.22
C SER A 61 -14.82 4.67 -20.21
N SER A 62 -14.74 3.33 -20.12
CA SER A 62 -15.63 2.53 -19.27
C SER A 62 -14.92 1.27 -18.74
N LEU A 63 -15.41 0.81 -17.60
CA LEU A 63 -15.15 -0.49 -17.03
C LEU A 63 -16.48 -1.16 -16.69
N ASP A 64 -16.51 -2.48 -16.73
CA ASP A 64 -17.67 -3.27 -16.31
C ASP A 64 -17.19 -4.57 -15.62
N PHE A 65 -18.09 -5.18 -14.87
CA PHE A 65 -17.87 -6.51 -14.31
C PHE A 65 -17.68 -7.53 -15.43
N LEU A 66 -16.70 -8.42 -15.26
CA LEU A 66 -16.33 -9.39 -16.29
C LEU A 66 -17.48 -10.38 -16.58
N PRO A 67 -18.06 -10.45 -17.78
CA PRO A 67 -19.13 -11.38 -18.08
C PRO A 67 -18.70 -12.85 -17.99
N GLU A 68 -17.46 -13.16 -18.35
CA GLU A 68 -16.89 -14.51 -18.31
C GLU A 68 -16.75 -15.09 -16.91
N THR A 69 -16.68 -14.25 -15.88
CA THR A 69 -16.58 -14.66 -14.47
C THR A 69 -17.90 -14.49 -13.70
N ALA A 70 -19.01 -14.23 -14.39
CA ALA A 70 -20.32 -14.06 -13.77
C ALA A 70 -20.72 -15.26 -12.88
N ALA A 71 -20.31 -16.48 -13.24
CA ALA A 71 -20.55 -17.68 -12.44
C ALA A 71 -19.80 -17.66 -11.09
N VAL A 72 -18.62 -17.03 -11.02
CA VAL A 72 -17.87 -16.83 -9.77
C VAL A 72 -18.65 -15.90 -8.84
N ARG A 73 -19.11 -14.76 -9.35
CA ARG A 73 -19.90 -13.79 -8.57
C ARG A 73 -21.24 -14.36 -8.10
N ALA A 74 -21.89 -15.19 -8.91
CA ALA A 74 -23.17 -15.82 -8.58
C ALA A 74 -23.02 -17.05 -7.68
N GLY A 75 -21.86 -17.70 -7.67
CA GLY A 75 -21.62 -18.97 -6.98
C GLY A 75 -21.74 -18.86 -5.45
N ASP A 76 -22.07 -20.00 -4.83
CA ASP A 76 -22.11 -20.15 -3.38
C ASP A 76 -20.80 -20.79 -2.90
N TRP A 77 -19.81 -19.95 -2.65
CA TRP A 77 -18.48 -20.31 -2.16
C TRP A 77 -18.01 -19.32 -1.12
N GLN A 78 -17.10 -19.76 -0.26
CA GLN A 78 -16.46 -18.94 0.76
C GLN A 78 -14.94 -19.16 0.75
N VAL A 79 -14.21 -18.22 1.31
CA VAL A 79 -12.76 -18.38 1.58
C VAL A 79 -12.55 -19.29 2.78
N ALA A 80 -11.36 -19.88 2.89
CA ALA A 80 -10.98 -20.68 4.03
C ALA A 80 -11.04 -19.87 5.34
N ALA A 81 -11.47 -20.52 6.43
CA ALA A 81 -11.60 -19.87 7.73
C ALA A 81 -10.30 -19.22 8.18
N CYS A 82 -10.38 -17.99 8.68
CA CYS A 82 -9.22 -17.27 9.21
C CYS A 82 -8.66 -17.95 10.46
N PRO A 83 -7.33 -18.00 10.62
CA PRO A 83 -6.69 -18.49 11.84
C PRO A 83 -6.98 -17.58 13.03
N GLU A 84 -6.80 -18.10 14.24
CA GLU A 84 -7.04 -17.39 15.52
C GLU A 84 -6.38 -16.00 15.54
N ALA A 85 -5.14 -15.91 15.10
CA ALA A 85 -4.36 -14.66 15.12
C ALA A 85 -4.89 -13.56 14.20
N LEU A 86 -5.85 -13.86 13.30
CA LEU A 86 -6.48 -12.91 12.38
C LEU A 86 -8.01 -12.83 12.57
N GLN A 87 -8.57 -13.35 13.67
CA GLN A 87 -10.01 -13.24 13.92
C GLN A 87 -10.39 -11.82 14.29
N ASP A 88 -9.67 -11.18 15.20
CA ASP A 88 -9.91 -9.80 15.62
C ASP A 88 -8.91 -8.87 14.92
N ARG A 89 -9.44 -8.02 14.03
CA ARG A 89 -8.65 -7.09 13.23
C ARG A 89 -9.13 -5.64 13.37
N ARG A 90 -9.84 -5.33 14.46
CA ARG A 90 -10.54 -4.03 14.65
C ARG A 90 -9.65 -2.82 14.54
N VAL A 91 -8.37 -2.92 14.90
CA VAL A 91 -7.37 -1.87 14.64
C VAL A 91 -6.08 -2.50 14.15
N GLU A 92 -5.62 -2.02 13.01
CA GLU A 92 -4.33 -2.37 12.44
C GLU A 92 -3.46 -1.11 12.34
N ILE A 93 -2.20 -1.21 12.73
CA ILE A 93 -1.22 -0.13 12.55
C ILE A 93 -0.34 -0.43 11.35
N THR A 94 -0.05 0.58 10.53
CA THR A 94 0.88 0.46 9.41
C THR A 94 2.16 1.23 9.67
N GLY A 95 3.27 0.77 9.13
CA GLY A 95 4.55 1.46 9.21
C GLY A 95 5.71 0.64 8.64
N PRO A 96 6.84 1.33 8.36
CA PRO A 96 8.04 0.72 7.80
C PRO A 96 8.68 -0.29 8.75
N THR A 97 9.56 -1.11 8.20
CA THR A 97 10.25 -2.19 8.91
C THR A 97 11.59 -1.76 9.54
N ASP A 98 11.82 -0.44 9.71
CA ASP A 98 13.00 0.01 10.45
C ASP A 98 12.94 -0.43 11.92
N ARG A 99 14.12 -0.54 12.55
CA ARG A 99 14.26 -1.17 13.87
C ARG A 99 13.43 -0.52 14.97
N LYS A 100 13.37 0.80 15.01
CA LYS A 100 12.61 1.55 16.01
C LYS A 100 11.10 1.43 15.76
N MET A 101 10.68 1.58 14.50
CA MET A 101 9.26 1.51 14.15
C MET A 101 8.71 0.09 14.33
N THR A 102 9.50 -0.95 14.02
CA THR A 102 9.18 -2.35 14.32
C THR A 102 8.81 -2.53 15.80
N ILE A 103 9.62 -2.04 16.72
CA ILE A 103 9.35 -2.13 18.17
C ILE A 103 8.09 -1.33 18.53
N ASN A 104 7.96 -0.10 18.03
CA ASN A 104 6.83 0.77 18.34
C ASN A 104 5.50 0.20 17.82
N ALA A 105 5.49 -0.31 16.60
CA ALA A 105 4.29 -0.88 15.98
C ALA A 105 3.85 -2.17 16.69
N LEU A 106 4.76 -3.07 16.99
CA LEU A 106 4.47 -4.28 17.76
C LEU A 106 3.92 -3.97 19.15
N ASN A 107 4.39 -2.90 19.79
CA ASN A 107 3.97 -2.46 21.12
C ASN A 107 2.76 -1.51 21.13
N SER A 108 2.18 -1.19 19.98
CA SER A 108 1.19 -0.11 19.83
C SER A 108 -0.16 -0.39 20.51
N GLY A 109 -0.45 -1.66 20.80
CA GLY A 109 -1.77 -2.10 21.26
C GLY A 109 -2.75 -2.41 20.12
N ALA A 110 -2.37 -2.18 18.86
CA ALA A 110 -3.13 -2.64 17.71
C ALA A 110 -3.16 -4.18 17.65
N ARG A 111 -4.19 -4.75 17.06
CA ARG A 111 -4.31 -6.21 16.87
C ARG A 111 -3.34 -6.73 15.80
N VAL A 112 -3.10 -5.91 14.78
CA VAL A 112 -2.25 -6.25 13.64
C VAL A 112 -1.29 -5.10 13.39
N TRP A 113 -0.06 -5.44 13.01
CA TRP A 113 0.90 -4.52 12.40
C TRP A 113 1.13 -4.92 10.95
N LEU A 114 0.81 -4.02 10.05
CA LEU A 114 1.22 -4.10 8.66
C LEU A 114 2.68 -3.66 8.57
N ALA A 115 3.58 -4.64 8.45
CA ALA A 115 5.01 -4.43 8.25
C ALA A 115 5.26 -4.16 6.77
N ASP A 116 5.59 -2.93 6.45
CA ASP A 116 5.51 -2.42 5.09
C ASP A 116 6.88 -2.32 4.41
N PHE A 117 7.07 -3.08 3.34
CA PHE A 117 8.20 -2.96 2.41
C PHE A 117 7.86 -2.14 1.17
N GLU A 118 6.62 -1.69 1.06
CA GLU A 118 6.09 -0.98 -0.11
C GLU A 118 5.99 0.53 0.16
N ASP A 119 4.81 1.11 0.26
CA ASP A 119 4.58 2.56 0.26
C ASP A 119 5.21 3.32 1.45
N ALA A 120 5.29 2.69 2.64
CA ALA A 120 5.92 3.32 3.80
C ALA A 120 7.44 3.11 3.86
N SER A 121 8.04 2.49 2.85
CA SER A 121 9.49 2.23 2.77
C SER A 121 10.08 2.70 1.45
N ALA A 122 11.19 3.43 1.48
CA ALA A 122 12.00 3.61 0.28
C ALA A 122 12.84 2.35 0.06
N PRO A 123 12.86 1.74 -1.15
CA PRO A 123 13.45 0.44 -1.40
C PRO A 123 14.98 0.51 -1.59
N THR A 124 15.68 1.16 -0.66
CA THR A 124 17.13 1.07 -0.59
C THR A 124 17.53 -0.35 -0.18
N TRP A 125 18.69 -0.82 -0.61
CA TRP A 125 19.17 -2.14 -0.24
C TRP A 125 19.28 -2.32 1.28
N GLU A 126 19.70 -1.26 1.98
CA GLU A 126 19.75 -1.25 3.44
C GLU A 126 18.37 -1.46 4.07
N ASN A 127 17.33 -0.78 3.57
CA ASN A 127 15.97 -0.93 4.08
C ASN A 127 15.39 -2.31 3.78
N VAL A 128 15.63 -2.85 2.58
CA VAL A 128 15.15 -4.17 2.18
C VAL A 128 15.76 -5.26 3.05
N VAL A 129 17.08 -5.30 3.17
CA VAL A 129 17.78 -6.32 3.99
C VAL A 129 17.57 -6.07 5.48
N GLY A 130 17.68 -4.80 5.92
CA GLY A 130 17.50 -4.41 7.31
C GLY A 130 16.09 -4.71 7.82
N GLY A 131 15.07 -4.52 6.99
CA GLY A 131 13.68 -4.86 7.32
C GLY A 131 13.50 -6.35 7.59
N GLN A 132 14.08 -7.21 6.76
CA GLN A 132 14.07 -8.67 6.96
C GLN A 132 14.76 -9.08 8.27
N LEU A 133 15.91 -8.47 8.57
CA LEU A 133 16.63 -8.68 9.83
C LEU A 133 15.80 -8.25 11.04
N ASN A 134 15.17 -7.06 10.97
CA ASN A 134 14.38 -6.53 12.06
C ASN A 134 13.16 -7.40 12.38
N LEU A 135 12.48 -7.94 11.37
CA LEU A 135 11.39 -8.90 11.57
C LEU A 135 11.88 -10.19 12.22
N THR A 136 12.97 -10.77 11.73
CA THR A 136 13.58 -11.95 12.31
C THR A 136 14.00 -11.71 13.77
N ASP A 137 14.70 -10.60 14.03
CA ASP A 137 15.11 -10.21 15.40
C ASP A 137 13.90 -10.02 16.33
N ALA A 138 12.79 -9.49 15.81
CA ALA A 138 11.56 -9.32 16.59
C ALA A 138 10.94 -10.67 16.98
N PHE A 139 10.83 -11.61 16.05
CA PHE A 139 10.28 -12.94 16.32
C PHE A 139 11.17 -13.75 17.26
N GLU A 140 12.50 -13.55 17.20
CA GLU A 140 13.47 -14.16 18.11
C GLU A 140 13.59 -13.41 19.44
N ARG A 141 12.87 -12.33 19.64
CA ARG A 141 12.90 -11.50 20.85
C ARG A 141 14.26 -10.87 21.16
N ARG A 142 15.08 -10.66 20.14
CA ARG A 142 16.43 -10.05 20.26
C ARG A 142 16.49 -8.63 19.67
N ILE A 143 15.35 -8.06 19.23
CA ILE A 143 15.27 -6.67 18.78
C ILE A 143 15.26 -5.71 19.97
N ASP A 144 16.13 -4.73 19.93
CA ASP A 144 16.17 -3.58 20.80
C ASP A 144 16.65 -2.35 20.01
N PHE A 145 16.46 -1.17 20.56
CA PHE A 145 16.95 0.07 19.96
C PHE A 145 17.17 1.12 21.05
N THR A 146 18.26 1.86 20.96
CA THR A 146 18.51 3.02 21.80
C THR A 146 18.75 4.24 20.91
N ASP A 147 17.94 5.28 21.07
CA ASP A 147 18.05 6.49 20.27
C ASP A 147 19.24 7.37 20.70
N ALA A 148 19.57 8.37 19.86
CA ALA A 148 20.69 9.29 20.11
C ALA A 148 20.55 10.09 21.43
N ARG A 149 19.36 10.12 22.04
CA ARG A 149 19.10 10.77 23.34
C ARG A 149 19.20 9.79 24.51
N GLY A 150 19.55 8.51 24.24
CA GLY A 150 19.70 7.46 25.26
C GLY A 150 18.39 6.81 25.68
N LYS A 151 17.28 7.05 24.99
CA LYS A 151 16.02 6.36 25.26
C LYS A 151 16.06 4.98 24.63
N SER A 152 15.86 3.93 25.46
CA SER A 152 15.81 2.54 25.03
C SER A 152 14.39 2.09 24.71
N TYR A 153 14.27 1.23 23.70
CA TYR A 153 13.05 0.61 23.21
C TYR A 153 13.25 -0.90 23.19
N ALA A 154 12.29 -1.65 23.71
CA ALA A 154 12.28 -3.11 23.71
C ALA A 154 10.84 -3.62 23.57
N LEU A 155 10.70 -4.88 23.16
CA LEU A 155 9.37 -5.51 23.03
C LEU A 155 8.74 -5.80 24.38
N ARG A 156 7.45 -5.56 24.48
CA ARG A 156 6.57 -5.99 25.57
C ARG A 156 6.45 -7.52 25.61
N PRO A 157 5.78 -8.11 26.65
CA PRO A 157 5.41 -9.53 26.64
C PRO A 157 4.78 -9.99 25.33
N ALA A 158 4.97 -11.26 24.95
CA ALA A 158 4.58 -11.76 23.63
C ALA A 158 3.06 -11.67 23.35
N GLU A 159 2.27 -11.84 24.39
CA GLU A 159 0.79 -11.77 24.35
C GLU A 159 0.24 -10.37 24.12
N GLU A 160 1.05 -9.33 24.35
CA GLU A 160 0.70 -7.93 24.11
C GLU A 160 1.09 -7.43 22.71
N LEU A 161 1.83 -8.24 21.94
CA LEU A 161 2.34 -7.81 20.65
C LEU A 161 1.33 -7.97 19.53
N ALA A 162 1.27 -6.99 18.64
CA ALA A 162 0.50 -7.07 17.41
C ALA A 162 0.90 -8.29 16.56
N THR A 163 -0.06 -8.86 15.84
CA THR A 163 0.19 -9.88 14.82
C THR A 163 0.79 -9.22 13.59
N VAL A 164 1.91 -9.74 13.09
CA VAL A 164 2.58 -9.19 11.90
C VAL A 164 1.91 -9.67 10.63
N VAL A 165 1.62 -8.74 9.72
CA VAL A 165 1.18 -8.99 8.35
C VAL A 165 2.10 -8.19 7.43
N VAL A 166 2.85 -8.84 6.55
CA VAL A 166 3.86 -8.18 5.71
C VAL A 166 3.25 -7.70 4.40
N ARG A 167 3.51 -6.46 4.01
CA ARG A 167 3.22 -5.96 2.67
C ARG A 167 4.50 -5.97 1.83
N PRO A 168 4.68 -6.94 0.92
CA PRO A 168 5.76 -6.91 -0.06
C PRO A 168 5.54 -5.81 -1.07
N ARG A 169 6.57 -5.39 -1.79
CA ARG A 169 6.45 -4.47 -2.92
C ARG A 169 5.49 -4.99 -3.98
N GLY A 170 4.86 -4.07 -4.71
CA GLY A 170 3.97 -4.40 -5.82
C GLY A 170 4.70 -5.07 -6.99
N TRP A 171 3.95 -5.79 -7.85
CA TRP A 171 4.49 -6.51 -9.01
C TRP A 171 5.24 -5.63 -10.01
N HIS A 172 5.04 -4.31 -10.00
CA HIS A 172 5.63 -3.37 -10.94
C HIS A 172 7.10 -3.03 -10.66
N LEU A 173 7.60 -3.28 -9.43
CA LEU A 173 8.98 -2.99 -9.03
C LEU A 173 9.87 -4.23 -9.13
N ASP A 174 11.07 -4.05 -9.66
CA ASP A 174 12.16 -5.01 -9.60
C ASP A 174 13.14 -4.66 -8.48
N GLU A 175 13.79 -5.66 -7.89
CA GLU A 175 14.91 -5.45 -6.96
C GLU A 175 16.22 -5.38 -7.76
N ARG A 176 16.69 -4.17 -8.01
CA ARG A 176 17.84 -3.94 -8.89
C ARG A 176 19.17 -4.50 -8.38
N HIS A 177 19.25 -4.82 -7.08
CA HIS A 177 20.47 -5.34 -6.47
C HIS A 177 20.53 -6.87 -6.42
N LEU A 178 19.44 -7.56 -6.75
CA LEU A 178 19.40 -9.02 -6.74
C LEU A 178 19.06 -9.56 -8.12
N HIS A 179 19.96 -10.33 -8.70
CA HIS A 179 19.84 -10.85 -10.05
C HIS A 179 19.83 -12.37 -10.09
N VAL A 180 19.01 -12.92 -10.96
CA VAL A 180 18.95 -14.34 -11.30
C VAL A 180 18.99 -14.48 -12.82
N ASP A 181 19.88 -15.31 -13.34
CA ASP A 181 20.07 -15.53 -14.78
C ASP A 181 20.27 -14.21 -15.56
N GLY A 182 20.92 -13.21 -14.92
CA GLY A 182 21.21 -11.90 -15.50
C GLY A 182 20.05 -10.90 -15.50
N ARG A 183 18.94 -11.20 -14.83
CA ARG A 183 17.78 -10.30 -14.68
C ARG A 183 17.56 -9.95 -13.23
N ALA A 184 17.16 -8.71 -12.98
CA ALA A 184 16.66 -8.28 -11.67
C ALA A 184 15.43 -9.10 -11.26
N VAL A 185 15.37 -9.46 -9.99
CA VAL A 185 14.25 -10.22 -9.41
C VAL A 185 13.09 -9.25 -9.09
N PRO A 186 11.81 -9.59 -9.40
CA PRO A 186 10.69 -8.79 -8.91
C PRO A 186 10.77 -8.55 -7.40
N GLY A 187 10.67 -7.28 -6.99
CA GLY A 187 10.74 -6.90 -5.57
C GLY A 187 9.73 -7.65 -4.71
N ALA A 188 8.55 -7.89 -5.26
CA ALA A 188 7.51 -8.70 -4.64
C ALA A 188 8.00 -10.11 -4.25
N LEU A 189 8.76 -10.76 -5.12
CA LEU A 189 9.31 -12.11 -4.87
C LEU A 189 10.50 -12.09 -3.92
N VAL A 190 11.27 -10.99 -3.89
CA VAL A 190 12.37 -10.82 -2.92
C VAL A 190 11.80 -10.66 -1.52
N ASP A 191 10.89 -9.70 -1.34
CA ASP A 191 10.32 -9.38 -0.03
C ASP A 191 9.54 -10.57 0.55
N PHE A 192 8.66 -11.16 -0.26
CA PHE A 192 7.93 -12.37 0.11
C PHE A 192 8.87 -13.54 0.38
N GLY A 193 9.79 -13.82 -0.54
CA GLY A 193 10.63 -15.02 -0.51
C GLY A 193 11.56 -15.05 0.68
N LEU A 194 12.26 -13.95 0.96
CA LEU A 194 13.15 -13.85 2.11
C LEU A 194 12.39 -13.96 3.43
N TYR A 195 11.29 -13.19 3.55
CA TYR A 195 10.45 -13.24 4.75
C TYR A 195 9.88 -14.64 5.01
N PHE A 196 9.28 -15.24 4.00
CA PHE A 196 8.66 -16.55 4.10
C PHE A 196 9.68 -17.64 4.46
N PHE A 197 10.82 -17.66 3.74
CA PHE A 197 11.85 -18.66 3.94
C PHE A 197 12.38 -18.68 5.39
N HIS A 198 12.69 -17.51 5.93
CA HIS A 198 13.27 -17.41 7.27
C HIS A 198 12.25 -17.54 8.40
N ASN A 199 11.00 -17.13 8.19
CA ASN A 199 10.08 -16.90 9.28
C ASN A 199 8.83 -17.80 9.28
N ALA A 200 8.45 -18.45 8.18
CA ALA A 200 7.20 -19.21 8.11
C ALA A 200 7.13 -20.32 9.19
N ARG A 201 8.17 -21.15 9.32
CA ARG A 201 8.23 -22.21 10.34
C ARG A 201 8.22 -21.64 11.75
N ARG A 202 9.05 -20.63 12.00
CA ARG A 202 9.11 -19.93 13.29
C ARG A 202 7.77 -19.36 13.73
N LEU A 203 7.04 -18.74 12.80
CA LEU A 203 5.73 -18.15 13.08
C LEU A 203 4.69 -19.23 13.44
N LEU A 204 4.73 -20.39 12.78
CA LEU A 204 3.88 -21.52 13.15
C LEU A 204 4.19 -22.02 14.57
N ASP A 205 5.45 -22.11 14.94
CA ASP A 205 5.87 -22.52 16.29
C ASP A 205 5.43 -21.51 17.35
N LEU A 206 5.22 -20.23 16.98
CA LEU A 206 4.67 -19.17 17.82
C LEU A 206 3.13 -19.11 17.83
N GLY A 207 2.43 -20.04 17.15
CA GLY A 207 0.98 -20.01 17.01
C GLY A 207 0.47 -18.89 16.10
N LYS A 208 1.34 -18.33 15.25
CA LYS A 208 1.05 -17.32 14.24
C LYS A 208 1.19 -17.97 12.85
N GLY A 209 1.26 -17.17 11.81
CA GLY A 209 1.51 -17.62 10.43
C GLY A 209 2.16 -16.55 9.57
N PRO A 210 2.67 -16.95 8.39
CA PRO A 210 3.15 -16.00 7.40
C PRO A 210 1.96 -15.33 6.72
N TYR A 211 1.62 -14.12 7.18
CA TYR A 211 0.48 -13.35 6.71
C TYR A 211 0.94 -12.17 5.86
N PHE A 212 0.15 -11.85 4.82
CA PHE A 212 0.53 -10.85 3.84
C PHE A 212 -0.60 -9.87 3.53
N TYR A 213 -0.21 -8.65 3.15
CA TYR A 213 -1.01 -7.69 2.41
C TYR A 213 -0.51 -7.63 0.98
N LEU A 214 -1.39 -7.74 -0.01
CA LEU A 214 -1.02 -7.74 -1.43
C LEU A 214 -1.39 -6.39 -2.06
N PRO A 215 -0.37 -5.55 -2.41
CA PRO A 215 -0.61 -4.21 -2.90
C PRO A 215 -0.83 -4.16 -4.41
N LYS A 216 -1.46 -3.09 -4.87
CA LYS A 216 -1.52 -2.65 -6.27
C LYS A 216 -1.91 -3.75 -7.25
N THR A 217 -2.76 -4.68 -6.80
CA THR A 217 -3.37 -5.72 -7.64
C THR A 217 -4.36 -5.07 -8.61
N GLU A 218 -4.23 -5.35 -9.91
CA GLU A 218 -5.11 -4.80 -10.94
C GLU A 218 -6.10 -5.81 -11.52
N SER A 219 -5.90 -7.12 -11.27
CA SER A 219 -6.80 -8.17 -11.76
C SER A 219 -6.77 -9.43 -10.91
N HIS A 220 -7.82 -10.25 -11.04
CA HIS A 220 -7.86 -11.57 -10.42
C HIS A 220 -6.76 -12.52 -10.91
N LEU A 221 -6.22 -12.29 -12.11
CA LEU A 221 -5.11 -13.08 -12.63
C LEU A 221 -3.81 -12.83 -11.87
N GLU A 222 -3.61 -11.62 -11.36
CA GLU A 222 -2.49 -11.31 -10.47
C GLU A 222 -2.70 -11.95 -9.08
N ALA A 223 -3.94 -12.01 -8.60
CA ALA A 223 -4.28 -12.76 -7.40
C ALA A 223 -4.02 -14.27 -7.57
N ARG A 224 -4.34 -14.82 -8.76
CA ARG A 224 -4.00 -16.20 -9.12
C ARG A 224 -2.49 -16.44 -9.09
N LEU A 225 -1.69 -15.52 -9.64
CA LEU A 225 -0.24 -15.60 -9.59
C LEU A 225 0.27 -15.65 -8.14
N TRP A 226 -0.26 -14.81 -7.25
CA TRP A 226 0.07 -14.89 -5.83
C TRP A 226 -0.31 -16.23 -5.21
N ASN A 227 -1.50 -16.77 -5.54
CA ASN A 227 -1.91 -18.09 -5.07
C ASN A 227 -0.94 -19.19 -5.52
N GLU A 228 -0.49 -19.16 -6.77
CA GLU A 228 0.52 -20.10 -7.30
C GLU A 228 1.86 -19.96 -6.57
N VAL A 229 2.29 -18.73 -6.28
CA VAL A 229 3.49 -18.45 -5.46
C VAL A 229 3.34 -19.06 -4.05
N PHE A 230 2.21 -18.86 -3.40
CA PHE A 230 1.95 -19.38 -2.05
C PHE A 230 1.95 -20.91 -2.00
N VAL A 231 1.26 -21.54 -2.96
CA VAL A 231 1.23 -23.02 -3.07
C VAL A 231 2.65 -23.57 -3.24
N PHE A 232 3.41 -23.01 -4.18
CA PHE A 232 4.79 -23.44 -4.42
C PHE A 232 5.70 -23.19 -3.20
N ALA A 233 5.61 -22.04 -2.56
CA ALA A 233 6.44 -21.69 -1.42
C ALA A 233 6.20 -22.62 -0.23
N GLN A 234 4.92 -22.92 0.06
CA GLN A 234 4.54 -23.86 1.11
C GLN A 234 5.06 -25.27 0.82
N GLU A 235 4.93 -25.75 -0.43
CA GLU A 235 5.47 -27.03 -0.85
C GLU A 235 7.00 -27.09 -0.71
N TYR A 236 7.70 -26.09 -1.24
CA TYR A 236 9.16 -26.00 -1.23
C TYR A 236 9.74 -26.01 0.19
N CYS A 237 9.12 -25.25 1.11
CA CYS A 237 9.58 -25.12 2.49
C CYS A 237 8.98 -26.19 3.44
N GLY A 238 8.16 -27.11 2.94
CA GLY A 238 7.49 -28.13 3.77
C GLY A 238 6.52 -27.51 4.80
N ILE A 239 5.86 -26.42 4.43
CA ILE A 239 4.82 -25.75 5.23
C ILE A 239 3.46 -26.29 4.76
N PRO A 240 2.51 -26.58 5.66
CA PRO A 240 1.17 -27.04 5.27
C PRO A 240 0.47 -26.05 4.34
N GLN A 241 -0.22 -26.57 3.32
CA GLN A 241 -1.01 -25.73 2.42
C GLN A 241 -2.12 -25.00 3.20
N GLY A 242 -2.42 -23.75 2.79
CA GLY A 242 -3.38 -22.90 3.47
C GLY A 242 -2.86 -22.23 4.75
N THR A 243 -1.59 -22.38 5.09
CA THR A 243 -0.95 -21.67 6.21
C THR A 243 -0.76 -20.18 5.92
N VAL A 244 -0.36 -19.84 4.69
CA VAL A 244 -0.31 -18.45 4.24
C VAL A 244 -1.71 -17.87 4.26
N ARG A 245 -1.86 -16.65 4.78
CA ARG A 245 -3.09 -15.85 4.65
C ARG A 245 -2.78 -14.49 4.07
N ALA A 246 -3.63 -14.03 3.15
CA ALA A 246 -3.44 -12.78 2.46
C ALA A 246 -4.70 -11.91 2.48
N THR A 247 -4.51 -10.63 2.74
CA THR A 247 -5.50 -9.56 2.51
C THR A 247 -5.08 -8.82 1.26
N VAL A 248 -6.00 -8.58 0.33
CA VAL A 248 -5.72 -7.83 -0.89
C VAL A 248 -6.17 -6.39 -0.72
N LEU A 249 -5.28 -5.43 -1.03
CA LEU A 249 -5.68 -4.04 -1.15
C LEU A 249 -6.44 -3.85 -2.46
N ILE A 250 -7.72 -3.49 -2.34
CA ILE A 250 -8.52 -3.05 -3.47
C ILE A 250 -8.28 -1.54 -3.62
N GLU A 251 -7.13 -1.22 -4.12
CA GLU A 251 -6.62 0.16 -4.24
C GLU A 251 -6.39 0.56 -5.70
N THR A 252 -6.88 -0.28 -6.64
CA THR A 252 -6.92 0.06 -8.06
C THR A 252 -8.36 0.01 -8.55
N ILE A 253 -8.71 0.93 -9.45
CA ILE A 253 -10.07 0.97 -9.99
C ILE A 253 -10.42 -0.32 -10.75
N THR A 254 -9.47 -0.96 -11.39
CA THR A 254 -9.68 -2.23 -12.10
C THR A 254 -10.00 -3.36 -11.15
N ALA A 255 -9.30 -3.49 -10.01
CA ALA A 255 -9.56 -4.50 -9.00
C ALA A 255 -10.95 -4.33 -8.33
N ALA A 256 -11.48 -3.11 -8.27
CA ALA A 256 -12.80 -2.88 -7.72
C ALA A 256 -13.92 -3.61 -8.48
N TYR A 257 -13.71 -3.92 -9.75
CA TYR A 257 -14.64 -4.70 -10.58
C TYR A 257 -14.41 -6.21 -10.49
N GLU A 258 -13.35 -6.66 -9.81
CA GLU A 258 -12.93 -8.06 -9.74
C GLU A 258 -12.78 -8.59 -8.30
N MET A 259 -13.46 -7.95 -7.31
CA MET A 259 -13.31 -8.31 -5.88
C MET A 259 -13.69 -9.75 -5.57
N ASP A 260 -14.81 -10.25 -6.13
CA ASP A 260 -15.24 -11.65 -5.98
C ASP A 260 -14.21 -12.60 -6.61
N GLU A 261 -13.73 -12.28 -7.81
CA GLU A 261 -12.77 -13.07 -8.56
C GLU A 261 -11.42 -13.14 -7.85
N ILE A 262 -10.95 -12.01 -7.30
CA ILE A 262 -9.71 -11.92 -6.51
C ILE A 262 -9.80 -12.84 -5.28
N LEU A 263 -10.90 -12.76 -4.53
CA LEU A 263 -11.12 -13.64 -3.39
C LEU A 263 -11.24 -15.11 -3.81
N TYR A 264 -11.86 -15.39 -4.97
CA TYR A 264 -12.02 -16.74 -5.49
C TYR A 264 -10.69 -17.39 -5.86
N GLU A 265 -9.81 -16.66 -6.53
CA GLU A 265 -8.46 -17.15 -6.88
C GLU A 265 -7.62 -17.45 -5.63
N LEU A 266 -7.78 -16.64 -4.60
CA LEU A 266 -7.07 -16.79 -3.32
C LEU A 266 -7.86 -17.56 -2.26
N ARG A 267 -9.00 -18.19 -2.56
CA ARG A 267 -9.95 -18.69 -1.55
C ARG A 267 -9.37 -19.58 -0.46
N GLU A 268 -8.30 -20.32 -0.76
CA GLU A 268 -7.59 -21.16 0.22
C GLU A 268 -6.62 -20.34 1.10
N HIS A 269 -6.27 -19.12 0.67
CA HIS A 269 -5.28 -18.26 1.32
C HIS A 269 -5.83 -16.88 1.69
N ALA A 270 -7.01 -16.48 1.18
CA ALA A 270 -7.57 -15.16 1.48
C ALA A 270 -7.98 -15.03 2.95
N SER A 271 -7.73 -13.87 3.52
CA SER A 271 -8.24 -13.45 4.83
C SER A 271 -9.15 -12.23 4.75
N GLY A 272 -9.04 -11.40 3.71
CA GLY A 272 -9.86 -10.21 3.56
C GLY A 272 -9.51 -9.36 2.35
N LEU A 273 -10.24 -8.25 2.24
CA LEU A 273 -9.93 -7.12 1.36
C LEU A 273 -9.76 -5.85 2.21
N ASN A 274 -8.96 -4.92 1.71
CA ASN A 274 -8.75 -3.61 2.33
C ASN A 274 -9.15 -2.49 1.37
N ALA A 275 -9.78 -1.43 1.89
CA ALA A 275 -10.19 -0.26 1.14
C ALA A 275 -9.11 0.81 1.19
N GLY A 276 -8.31 0.95 0.13
CA GLY A 276 -7.37 2.07 -0.05
C GLY A 276 -8.08 3.34 -0.55
N ARG A 277 -7.51 4.52 -0.31
CA ARG A 277 -8.05 5.80 -0.80
C ARG A 277 -7.16 6.43 -1.85
N TRP A 278 -5.91 6.71 -1.51
CA TRP A 278 -5.05 7.53 -2.37
C TRP A 278 -4.63 6.80 -3.63
N ASP A 279 -4.21 5.55 -3.54
CA ASP A 279 -3.94 4.70 -4.70
C ASP A 279 -5.19 4.47 -5.56
N TYR A 280 -6.37 4.34 -4.93
CA TYR A 280 -7.63 4.20 -5.67
C TYR A 280 -7.90 5.43 -6.53
N LEU A 281 -7.77 6.65 -5.95
CA LEU A 281 -7.91 7.90 -6.69
C LEU A 281 -6.82 8.06 -7.75
N PHE A 282 -5.57 7.72 -7.42
CA PHE A 282 -4.48 7.69 -8.37
C PHE A 282 -4.80 6.76 -9.55
N SER A 283 -5.30 5.56 -9.28
CA SER A 283 -5.64 4.59 -10.32
C SER A 283 -6.78 5.06 -11.24
N ILE A 284 -7.73 5.86 -10.73
CA ILE A 284 -8.77 6.50 -11.54
C ILE A 284 -8.12 7.48 -12.53
N VAL A 285 -7.25 8.37 -12.05
CA VAL A 285 -6.53 9.29 -12.95
C VAL A 285 -5.73 8.52 -13.98
N LYS A 286 -4.92 7.54 -13.53
CA LYS A 286 -4.09 6.69 -14.38
C LYS A 286 -4.88 6.02 -15.50
N ASN A 287 -6.01 5.40 -15.18
CA ASN A 287 -6.77 4.58 -16.12
C ASN A 287 -7.72 5.40 -17.00
N PHE A 288 -8.28 6.49 -16.49
CA PHE A 288 -9.27 7.30 -17.21
C PHE A 288 -8.73 8.66 -17.68
N ARG A 289 -7.39 8.85 -17.73
CA ARG A 289 -6.78 10.12 -18.17
C ARG A 289 -7.23 10.57 -19.56
N ASP A 290 -7.63 9.65 -20.44
CA ASP A 290 -8.18 9.96 -21.77
C ASP A 290 -9.71 10.05 -21.77
N GLY A 291 -10.39 9.91 -20.63
CA GLY A 291 -11.84 9.83 -20.51
C GLY A 291 -12.56 11.19 -20.48
N GLY A 292 -11.82 12.30 -20.60
CA GLY A 292 -12.36 13.66 -20.65
C GLY A 292 -12.76 14.23 -19.29
N GLU A 293 -13.48 15.35 -19.31
CA GLU A 293 -13.80 16.17 -18.12
C GLU A 293 -14.51 15.41 -16.99
N LYS A 294 -15.32 14.39 -17.31
CA LYS A 294 -16.08 13.62 -16.31
C LYS A 294 -15.19 12.85 -15.31
N PHE A 295 -13.91 12.65 -15.62
CA PHE A 295 -12.97 11.96 -14.74
C PHE A 295 -11.97 12.89 -14.06
N VAL A 296 -12.10 14.22 -14.27
CA VAL A 296 -11.23 15.20 -13.61
C VAL A 296 -11.58 15.28 -12.13
N LEU A 297 -10.60 14.97 -11.28
CA LEU A 297 -10.77 15.07 -9.83
C LEU A 297 -10.57 16.50 -9.34
N PRO A 298 -11.35 16.95 -8.35
CA PRO A 298 -11.05 18.18 -7.60
C PRO A 298 -9.83 17.97 -6.69
N ASP A 299 -9.54 18.95 -5.84
CA ASP A 299 -8.48 18.80 -4.83
C ASP A 299 -8.60 17.47 -4.10
N ARG A 300 -7.49 16.71 -3.96
CA ARG A 300 -7.51 15.38 -3.33
C ARG A 300 -8.21 15.36 -1.97
N ASN A 301 -8.04 16.44 -1.19
CA ASN A 301 -8.64 16.54 0.14
C ASN A 301 -10.16 16.77 0.11
N ALA A 302 -10.74 17.20 -1.02
CA ALA A 302 -12.18 17.32 -1.22
C ALA A 302 -12.84 15.97 -1.57
N VAL A 303 -12.06 14.97 -2.00
CA VAL A 303 -12.57 13.62 -2.32
C VAL A 303 -12.48 12.76 -1.06
N THR A 304 -13.53 12.76 -0.26
CA THR A 304 -13.61 11.96 0.97
C THR A 304 -14.20 10.57 0.70
N MET A 305 -14.12 9.68 1.69
CA MET A 305 -14.77 8.35 1.63
C MET A 305 -16.30 8.43 1.58
N THR A 306 -16.88 9.63 1.77
CA THR A 306 -18.33 9.89 1.64
C THR A 306 -18.75 10.32 0.23
N ALA A 307 -17.80 10.53 -0.70
CA ALA A 307 -18.11 10.78 -2.10
C ALA A 307 -18.91 9.60 -2.70
N PRO A 308 -19.90 9.82 -3.58
CA PRO A 308 -20.81 8.76 -4.05
C PRO A 308 -20.09 7.53 -4.59
N PHE A 309 -19.10 7.69 -5.46
CA PHE A 309 -18.34 6.55 -6.02
C PHE A 309 -17.44 5.87 -4.98
N MET A 310 -16.92 6.61 -3.99
CA MET A 310 -16.17 6.02 -2.87
C MET A 310 -17.08 5.24 -1.93
N ARG A 311 -18.33 5.69 -1.75
CA ARG A 311 -19.37 4.94 -1.02
C ARG A 311 -19.71 3.64 -1.75
N ALA A 312 -19.99 3.71 -3.04
CA ALA A 312 -20.27 2.53 -3.87
C ALA A 312 -19.13 1.49 -3.75
N TYR A 313 -17.88 1.95 -3.88
CA TYR A 313 -16.68 1.12 -3.74
C TYR A 313 -16.60 0.44 -2.36
N THR A 314 -16.73 1.19 -1.27
CA THR A 314 -16.58 0.65 0.09
C THR A 314 -17.74 -0.27 0.48
N GLU A 315 -18.97 0.05 0.09
CA GLU A 315 -20.15 -0.79 0.34
C GLU A 315 -20.06 -2.10 -0.44
N LEU A 316 -19.63 -2.07 -1.71
CA LEU A 316 -19.39 -3.27 -2.49
C LEU A 316 -18.32 -4.16 -1.84
N LEU A 317 -17.22 -3.56 -1.35
CA LEU A 317 -16.14 -4.29 -0.69
C LEU A 317 -16.64 -5.02 0.56
N VAL A 318 -17.37 -4.33 1.45
CA VAL A 318 -17.91 -4.93 2.68
C VAL A 318 -18.87 -6.09 2.33
N ARG A 319 -19.83 -5.85 1.42
CA ARG A 319 -20.77 -6.88 0.97
C ARG A 319 -20.04 -8.09 0.40
N THR A 320 -19.08 -7.88 -0.49
CA THR A 320 -18.31 -8.97 -1.11
C THR A 320 -17.55 -9.76 -0.07
N CYS A 321 -16.82 -9.10 0.82
CA CYS A 321 -16.09 -9.77 1.90
C CYS A 321 -16.99 -10.63 2.76
N HIS A 322 -18.07 -10.08 3.29
CA HIS A 322 -18.94 -10.79 4.23
C HIS A 322 -19.66 -11.97 3.57
N ARG A 323 -20.15 -11.78 2.34
CA ARG A 323 -20.73 -12.89 1.57
C ARG A 323 -19.75 -14.05 1.39
N ARG A 324 -18.44 -13.76 1.27
CA ARG A 324 -17.39 -14.77 1.08
C ARG A 324 -16.71 -15.22 2.38
N GLY A 325 -17.18 -14.76 3.55
CA GLY A 325 -16.61 -15.11 4.85
C GLY A 325 -15.25 -14.44 5.13
N ALA A 326 -14.87 -13.46 4.32
CA ALA A 326 -13.63 -12.69 4.42
C ALA A 326 -13.81 -11.43 5.29
N HIS A 327 -12.72 -10.88 5.83
CA HIS A 327 -12.73 -9.61 6.55
C HIS A 327 -12.75 -8.42 5.59
N ALA A 328 -13.51 -7.39 5.95
CA ALA A 328 -13.48 -6.09 5.31
C ALA A 328 -12.70 -5.10 6.19
N ILE A 329 -11.58 -4.58 5.68
CA ILE A 329 -10.70 -3.67 6.42
C ILE A 329 -10.75 -2.28 5.80
N GLY A 330 -11.03 -1.27 6.63
CA GLY A 330 -11.13 0.13 6.21
C GLY A 330 -9.78 0.81 5.98
N GLY A 331 -9.85 2.07 5.58
CA GLY A 331 -8.70 2.87 5.18
C GLY A 331 -7.88 3.43 6.33
N MET A 332 -6.75 4.05 6.00
CA MET A 332 -5.79 4.58 6.97
C MET A 332 -6.23 5.95 7.53
N ALA A 333 -6.18 6.11 8.86
CA ALA A 333 -6.13 7.41 9.51
C ALA A 333 -4.66 7.83 9.65
N ALA A 334 -4.27 8.86 8.90
CA ALA A 334 -2.87 9.30 8.78
C ALA A 334 -2.50 10.49 9.68
N PHE A 335 -3.42 10.99 10.50
CA PHE A 335 -3.18 12.14 11.37
C PHE A 335 -2.08 11.86 12.39
N ILE A 336 -1.20 12.84 12.60
CA ILE A 336 -0.15 12.80 13.62
C ILE A 336 -0.58 13.72 14.78
N PRO A 337 -0.88 13.18 15.97
CA PRO A 337 -1.28 13.99 17.12
C PRO A 337 -0.25 15.06 17.49
N ASN A 338 -0.70 16.31 17.63
CA ASN A 338 0.13 17.45 18.02
C ASN A 338 -0.17 17.92 19.43
N ARG A 339 0.64 17.51 20.39
CA ARG A 339 0.48 17.88 21.81
C ARG A 339 0.75 19.36 22.11
N ARG A 340 1.32 20.11 21.14
CA ARG A 340 1.63 21.55 21.28
C ARG A 340 0.45 22.44 20.92
N ASP A 341 -0.54 21.91 20.20
CA ASP A 341 -1.76 22.58 19.81
C ASP A 341 -2.97 21.69 20.17
N PRO A 342 -3.47 21.75 21.41
CA PRO A 342 -4.54 20.88 21.87
C PRO A 342 -5.85 21.06 21.11
N GLU A 343 -6.18 22.29 20.68
CA GLU A 343 -7.44 22.57 19.96
C GLU A 343 -7.41 21.95 18.55
N ALA A 344 -6.36 22.20 17.78
CA ALA A 344 -6.19 21.57 16.46
C ALA A 344 -6.12 20.04 16.58
N ASN A 345 -5.50 19.53 17.65
CA ASN A 345 -5.42 18.10 17.91
C ASN A 345 -6.80 17.49 18.19
N GLU A 346 -7.63 18.14 19.01
CA GLU A 346 -8.98 17.68 19.32
C GLU A 346 -9.86 17.65 18.06
N GLN A 347 -9.82 18.69 17.24
CA GLN A 347 -10.53 18.75 15.95
C GLN A 347 -10.12 17.63 15.00
N ALA A 348 -8.83 17.33 14.93
CA ALA A 348 -8.32 16.27 14.07
C ALA A 348 -8.71 14.88 14.60
N LEU A 349 -8.64 14.64 15.90
CA LEU A 349 -9.10 13.39 16.50
C LEU A 349 -10.61 13.20 16.35
N ALA A 350 -11.41 14.27 16.41
CA ALA A 350 -12.84 14.20 16.14
C ALA A 350 -13.13 13.75 14.69
N LYS A 351 -12.34 14.21 13.71
CA LYS A 351 -12.46 13.75 12.32
C LYS A 351 -12.08 12.28 12.18
N VAL A 352 -10.99 11.85 12.82
CA VAL A 352 -10.59 10.42 12.84
C VAL A 352 -11.71 9.57 13.45
N ARG A 353 -12.26 9.97 14.59
CA ARG A 353 -13.38 9.27 15.23
C ARG A 353 -14.58 9.16 14.28
N ALA A 354 -15.03 10.26 13.71
CA ALA A 354 -16.16 10.26 12.78
C ALA A 354 -15.94 9.35 11.57
N ASP A 355 -14.71 9.25 11.07
CA ASP A 355 -14.33 8.34 9.98
C ASP A 355 -14.41 6.87 10.42
N LYS A 356 -13.87 6.54 11.59
CA LYS A 356 -13.90 5.18 12.14
C LYS A 356 -15.28 4.74 12.60
N ASP A 357 -16.09 5.65 13.17
CA ASP A 357 -17.51 5.38 13.49
C ASP A 357 -18.31 5.03 12.25
N ARG A 358 -18.08 5.76 11.14
CA ARG A 358 -18.70 5.46 9.85
C ARG A 358 -18.27 4.08 9.35
N GLU A 359 -16.97 3.77 9.30
CA GLU A 359 -16.46 2.48 8.84
C GLU A 359 -17.04 1.31 9.66
N ALA A 360 -16.97 1.39 11.00
CA ALA A 360 -17.55 0.38 11.86
C ALA A 360 -19.08 0.23 11.64
N GLY A 361 -19.79 1.36 11.50
CA GLY A 361 -21.21 1.41 11.20
C GLY A 361 -21.58 0.86 9.83
N ASP A 362 -20.74 1.00 8.82
CA ASP A 362 -20.94 0.50 7.46
C ASP A 362 -20.71 -1.01 7.35
N GLY A 363 -20.04 -1.64 8.31
CA GLY A 363 -19.82 -3.07 8.35
C GLY A 363 -18.35 -3.50 8.24
N PHE A 364 -17.40 -2.58 8.24
CA PHE A 364 -16.00 -2.97 8.31
C PHE A 364 -15.66 -3.71 9.61
N ASP A 365 -14.78 -4.70 9.53
CA ASP A 365 -14.33 -5.51 10.67
C ASP A 365 -13.14 -4.89 11.40
N GLY A 366 -12.48 -3.94 10.76
CA GLY A 366 -11.34 -3.23 11.28
C GLY A 366 -10.88 -2.12 10.35
N SER A 367 -9.84 -1.40 10.74
CA SER A 367 -9.33 -0.25 9.99
C SER A 367 -7.88 0.06 10.34
N TRP A 368 -7.22 0.89 9.51
CA TRP A 368 -5.83 1.26 9.66
C TRP A 368 -5.62 2.58 10.37
N VAL A 369 -4.54 2.65 11.13
CA VAL A 369 -3.99 3.88 11.69
C VAL A 369 -2.49 3.94 11.41
N ALA A 370 -1.94 5.15 11.22
CA ALA A 370 -0.51 5.36 10.96
C ALA A 370 0.27 5.82 12.21
N HIS A 371 -0.39 6.01 13.35
CA HIS A 371 0.24 6.49 14.58
C HIS A 371 -0.30 5.74 15.80
N PRO A 372 0.56 5.32 16.76
CA PRO A 372 0.10 4.59 17.95
C PRO A 372 -0.95 5.32 18.79
N ASP A 373 -0.88 6.65 18.91
CA ASP A 373 -1.86 7.44 19.66
C ASP A 373 -3.27 7.42 19.02
N LEU A 374 -3.43 6.95 17.78
CA LEU A 374 -4.73 6.77 17.12
C LEU A 374 -5.35 5.40 17.39
N VAL A 375 -4.58 4.43 17.88
CA VAL A 375 -5.08 3.08 18.18
C VAL A 375 -6.25 3.11 19.14
N PRO A 376 -6.20 3.82 20.31
CA PRO A 376 -7.34 3.87 21.21
C PRO A 376 -8.58 4.51 20.60
N VAL A 377 -8.40 5.56 19.77
CA VAL A 377 -9.53 6.27 19.13
C VAL A 377 -10.26 5.36 18.15
N ALA A 378 -9.52 4.65 17.30
CA ALA A 378 -10.10 3.69 16.36
C ALA A 378 -10.73 2.50 17.11
N GLN A 379 -10.08 2.02 18.17
CA GLN A 379 -10.57 0.90 18.96
C GLN A 379 -11.93 1.24 19.62
N GLU A 380 -12.08 2.41 20.21
CA GLU A 380 -13.37 2.86 20.79
C GLU A 380 -14.51 2.82 19.77
N SER A 381 -14.26 3.26 18.53
CA SER A 381 -15.26 3.24 17.46
C SER A 381 -15.68 1.82 17.07
N PHE A 382 -14.72 0.90 16.92
CA PHE A 382 -15.01 -0.49 16.59
C PHE A 382 -15.60 -1.25 17.79
N ASP A 383 -15.15 -0.99 19.01
CA ASP A 383 -15.69 -1.60 20.23
C ASP A 383 -17.18 -1.27 20.41
N ALA A 384 -17.58 -0.04 20.07
CA ALA A 384 -18.99 0.37 20.14
C ALA A 384 -19.92 -0.45 19.24
N VAL A 385 -19.43 -0.97 18.13
CA VAL A 385 -20.21 -1.78 17.17
C VAL A 385 -20.01 -3.28 17.39
N LEU A 386 -18.77 -3.71 17.59
CA LEU A 386 -18.42 -5.13 17.69
C LEU A 386 -18.70 -5.69 19.10
N GLY A 387 -18.52 -4.89 20.16
CA GLY A 387 -18.53 -5.38 21.53
C GLY A 387 -17.48 -6.48 21.72
N GLU A 388 -17.91 -7.63 22.22
CA GLU A 388 -17.04 -8.80 22.44
C GLU A 388 -16.80 -9.65 21.17
N ARG A 389 -17.53 -9.39 20.08
CA ARG A 389 -17.36 -10.13 18.83
C ARG A 389 -16.06 -9.70 18.15
N PRO A 390 -15.27 -10.64 17.57
CA PRO A 390 -14.04 -10.28 16.92
C PRO A 390 -14.24 -9.59 15.56
N HIS A 391 -15.41 -9.73 14.93
CA HIS A 391 -15.77 -9.19 13.62
C HIS A 391 -17.28 -9.15 13.44
N GLN A 392 -17.76 -8.60 12.32
CA GLN A 392 -19.19 -8.55 11.96
C GLN A 392 -19.49 -9.18 10.58
N LYS A 393 -18.77 -10.25 10.20
CA LYS A 393 -18.95 -10.95 8.92
C LYS A 393 -20.34 -11.58 8.73
N ASP A 394 -21.11 -11.73 9.80
CA ASP A 394 -22.53 -12.12 9.79
C ASP A 394 -23.45 -11.04 9.19
N ARG A 395 -23.00 -9.80 9.11
CA ARG A 395 -23.72 -8.69 8.48
C ARG A 395 -23.49 -8.70 6.96
N LEU A 396 -24.24 -9.49 6.22
CA LEU A 396 -24.03 -9.77 4.79
C LEU A 396 -24.25 -8.58 3.84
N ARG A 397 -24.83 -7.47 4.32
CA ARG A 397 -25.12 -6.26 3.54
C ARG A 397 -25.89 -6.57 2.24
N GLU A 398 -26.95 -7.37 2.34
CA GLU A 398 -27.83 -7.71 1.20
C GLU A 398 -28.59 -6.48 0.66
N ASP A 399 -28.66 -5.41 1.46
CA ASP A 399 -29.17 -4.09 1.10
C ASP A 399 -28.35 -3.39 0.01
N VAL A 400 -27.07 -3.74 -0.14
CA VAL A 400 -26.14 -3.10 -1.07
C VAL A 400 -26.28 -3.68 -2.46
N GLN A 401 -26.53 -2.81 -3.43
CA GLN A 401 -26.49 -3.13 -4.86
C GLN A 401 -25.70 -2.03 -5.56
N VAL A 402 -24.55 -2.36 -6.15
CA VAL A 402 -23.65 -1.43 -6.82
C VAL A 402 -23.56 -1.80 -8.29
N THR A 403 -23.78 -0.81 -9.13
CA THR A 403 -23.61 -0.94 -10.59
C THR A 403 -22.18 -0.53 -11.00
N ALA A 404 -21.76 -1.00 -12.16
CA ALA A 404 -20.47 -0.63 -12.74
C ALA A 404 -20.31 0.90 -12.87
N ALA A 405 -21.38 1.62 -13.25
CA ALA A 405 -21.35 3.06 -13.42
C ALA A 405 -21.14 3.82 -12.11
N GLU A 406 -21.66 3.32 -10.98
CA GLU A 406 -21.50 3.96 -9.67
C GLU A 406 -20.04 3.96 -9.19
N LEU A 407 -19.25 2.95 -9.55
CA LEU A 407 -17.82 2.86 -9.19
C LEU A 407 -16.96 3.92 -9.89
N THR A 408 -17.42 4.48 -11.00
CA THR A 408 -16.71 5.50 -11.79
C THR A 408 -17.46 6.82 -11.89
N ALA A 409 -18.45 7.06 -11.03
CA ALA A 409 -19.25 8.31 -11.01
C ALA A 409 -18.47 9.49 -10.42
N VAL A 410 -17.29 9.78 -10.99
CA VAL A 410 -16.43 10.90 -10.57
C VAL A 410 -17.10 12.24 -10.83
N ASP A 411 -17.89 12.35 -11.90
CA ASP A 411 -18.69 13.53 -12.27
C ASP A 411 -19.83 13.85 -11.29
N SER A 412 -20.08 12.97 -10.29
CA SER A 412 -20.96 13.29 -9.16
C SER A 412 -20.36 14.31 -8.17
N LEU A 413 -19.05 14.58 -8.26
CA LEU A 413 -18.38 15.56 -7.44
C LEU A 413 -18.71 16.98 -7.89
N THR A 414 -19.01 17.87 -6.94
CA THR A 414 -19.32 19.27 -7.21
C THR A 414 -18.19 20.25 -6.87
N ALA A 415 -17.20 19.79 -6.10
CA ALA A 415 -16.02 20.59 -5.75
C ALA A 415 -15.19 20.89 -7.01
N LYS A 416 -14.55 22.06 -7.02
CA LYS A 416 -13.67 22.47 -8.11
C LYS A 416 -12.21 22.43 -7.65
N PRO A 417 -11.27 22.21 -8.57
CA PRO A 417 -9.85 22.39 -8.29
C PRO A 417 -9.53 23.82 -7.86
N THR A 418 -8.67 23.94 -6.84
CA THR A 418 -8.29 25.26 -6.29
C THR A 418 -6.79 25.51 -6.42
N ARG A 419 -6.38 26.78 -6.32
CA ARG A 419 -4.96 27.14 -6.27
C ARG A 419 -4.28 26.58 -5.00
N ALA A 420 -5.03 26.51 -3.90
CA ALA A 420 -4.53 25.90 -2.66
C ALA A 420 -4.29 24.40 -2.83
N GLY A 421 -5.19 23.70 -3.55
CA GLY A 421 -5.04 22.30 -3.91
C GLY A 421 -3.83 22.04 -4.79
N LEU A 422 -3.62 22.87 -5.84
CA LEU A 422 -2.42 22.80 -6.68
C LEU A 422 -1.14 22.99 -5.85
N ARG A 423 -1.09 24.01 -4.99
CA ARG A 423 0.05 24.26 -4.10
C ARG A 423 0.28 23.10 -3.16
N ASN A 424 -0.77 22.56 -2.54
CA ASN A 424 -0.66 21.41 -1.65
C ASN A 424 -0.11 20.17 -2.38
N ALA A 425 -0.56 19.89 -3.61
CA ALA A 425 -0.07 18.77 -4.41
C ALA A 425 1.45 18.91 -4.70
N VAL A 426 1.90 20.11 -5.08
CA VAL A 426 3.34 20.40 -5.27
C VAL A 426 4.11 20.22 -3.97
N GLN A 427 3.63 20.82 -2.89
CA GLN A 427 4.30 20.80 -1.57
C GLN A 427 4.47 19.41 -1.02
N VAL A 428 3.43 18.59 -1.08
CA VAL A 428 3.48 17.19 -0.63
C VAL A 428 4.40 16.38 -1.54
N GLY A 429 4.27 16.53 -2.85
CA GLY A 429 5.11 15.82 -3.83
C GLY A 429 6.60 16.06 -3.61
N VAL A 430 7.04 17.33 -3.55
CA VAL A 430 8.47 17.67 -3.36
C VAL A 430 9.00 17.15 -2.02
N ARG A 431 8.28 17.39 -0.92
CA ARG A 431 8.72 16.97 0.43
C ARG A 431 8.77 15.46 0.59
N TYR A 432 7.80 14.77 0.01
CA TYR A 432 7.78 13.32 0.06
C TYR A 432 8.92 12.71 -0.76
N ILE A 433 9.09 13.14 -2.02
CA ILE A 433 10.16 12.63 -2.90
C ILE A 433 11.53 12.90 -2.28
N GLU A 434 11.75 14.08 -1.70
CA GLU A 434 13.01 14.42 -1.03
C GLU A 434 13.34 13.43 0.09
N ALA A 435 12.39 13.18 0.97
CA ALA A 435 12.56 12.24 2.07
C ALA A 435 12.75 10.79 1.57
N TRP A 436 12.02 10.40 0.54
CA TRP A 436 12.11 9.08 -0.08
C TRP A 436 13.48 8.84 -0.72
N LEU A 437 14.03 9.83 -1.42
CA LEU A 437 15.38 9.77 -1.98
C LEU A 437 16.47 9.65 -0.89
N ARG A 438 16.17 10.05 0.34
CA ARG A 438 17.04 9.83 1.50
C ARG A 438 16.75 8.53 2.27
N GLY A 439 15.93 7.62 1.71
CA GLY A 439 15.61 6.33 2.29
C GLY A 439 14.41 6.31 3.25
N MET A 440 13.63 7.39 3.36
CA MET A 440 12.45 7.45 4.23
C MET A 440 11.14 7.34 3.43
N GLY A 441 10.35 6.30 3.65
CA GLY A 441 9.08 6.08 2.94
C GLY A 441 7.84 6.55 3.72
N ALA A 442 7.90 6.70 5.04
CA ALA A 442 6.83 7.27 5.87
C ALA A 442 7.26 8.65 6.37
N VAL A 443 6.58 9.72 5.95
CA VAL A 443 7.05 11.09 6.12
C VAL A 443 5.96 11.97 6.75
N ALA A 444 6.32 12.66 7.84
CA ALA A 444 5.44 13.63 8.49
C ALA A 444 5.40 14.94 7.68
N ILE A 445 4.29 15.22 6.98
CA ILE A 445 4.08 16.43 6.20
C ILE A 445 2.75 17.07 6.61
N PHE A 446 2.79 18.32 7.04
CA PHE A 446 1.59 19.11 7.46
C PHE A 446 0.67 18.39 8.45
N GLY A 447 1.26 17.66 9.41
CA GLY A 447 0.52 16.94 10.45
C GLY A 447 -0.11 15.62 10.01
N LEU A 448 0.25 15.13 8.81
CA LEU A 448 -0.15 13.82 8.29
C LEU A 448 1.07 12.94 8.08
N MET A 449 0.92 11.64 8.31
CA MET A 449 1.89 10.63 7.90
C MET A 449 1.62 10.29 6.44
N GLU A 450 2.45 10.83 5.55
CA GLU A 450 2.35 10.63 4.11
C GLU A 450 3.22 9.43 3.67
N ASP A 451 2.75 8.70 2.67
CA ASP A 451 3.43 7.57 2.04
C ASP A 451 3.51 7.74 0.51
N ALA A 452 4.00 6.75 -0.22
CA ALA A 452 4.15 6.85 -1.67
C ALA A 452 2.81 7.10 -2.40
N ALA A 453 1.70 6.54 -1.89
CA ALA A 453 0.38 6.74 -2.49
C ALA A 453 -0.05 8.21 -2.52
N THR A 454 0.34 9.00 -1.51
CA THR A 454 0.01 10.43 -1.45
C THR A 454 0.83 11.28 -2.41
N ALA A 455 2.08 10.92 -2.67
CA ALA A 455 2.88 11.55 -3.71
C ALA A 455 2.37 11.17 -5.11
N GLU A 456 1.94 9.91 -5.30
CA GLU A 456 1.36 9.42 -6.56
C GLU A 456 0.10 10.19 -6.93
N ILE A 457 -0.87 10.29 -6.03
CA ILE A 457 -2.10 11.06 -6.33
C ILE A 457 -1.78 12.54 -6.54
N SER A 458 -0.84 13.12 -5.79
CA SER A 458 -0.47 14.53 -5.92
C SER A 458 0.11 14.84 -7.30
N ARG A 459 1.11 14.07 -7.78
CA ARG A 459 1.69 14.27 -9.12
C ARG A 459 0.68 14.00 -10.23
N SER A 460 -0.19 13.01 -10.04
CA SER A 460 -1.20 12.62 -11.02
C SER A 460 -2.30 13.67 -11.17
N GLN A 461 -2.73 14.30 -10.09
CA GLN A 461 -3.66 15.43 -10.17
C GLN A 461 -3.05 16.62 -10.92
N ILE A 462 -1.79 16.96 -10.66
CA ILE A 462 -1.12 18.03 -11.41
C ILE A 462 -1.10 17.68 -12.90
N TRP A 463 -0.69 16.46 -13.25
CA TRP A 463 -0.67 15.98 -14.62
C TRP A 463 -2.05 16.09 -15.28
N GLN A 464 -3.09 15.58 -14.63
CA GLN A 464 -4.46 15.59 -15.12
C GLN A 464 -4.98 17.01 -15.34
N TRP A 465 -4.70 17.93 -14.40
CA TRP A 465 -5.17 19.31 -14.51
C TRP A 465 -4.47 20.08 -15.62
N VAL A 466 -3.21 19.80 -15.89
CA VAL A 466 -2.47 20.37 -17.03
C VAL A 466 -3.00 19.81 -18.34
N ASP A 467 -3.13 18.49 -18.47
CA ASP A 467 -3.59 17.83 -19.69
C ASP A 467 -5.03 18.22 -20.05
N ALA A 468 -5.95 18.20 -19.09
CA ALA A 468 -7.33 18.62 -19.28
C ALA A 468 -7.52 20.14 -19.39
N GLY A 469 -6.47 20.94 -19.19
CA GLY A 469 -6.54 22.41 -19.22
C GLY A 469 -7.52 23.00 -18.20
N VAL A 470 -7.54 22.42 -17.00
CA VAL A 470 -8.46 22.77 -15.92
C VAL A 470 -8.37 24.25 -15.56
N VAL A 471 -9.53 24.87 -15.32
CA VAL A 471 -9.64 26.23 -14.79
C VAL A 471 -9.95 26.14 -13.31
N LEU A 472 -9.06 26.70 -12.49
CA LEU A 472 -9.19 26.75 -11.03
C LEU A 472 -10.37 27.67 -10.62
N GLU A 473 -10.80 27.55 -9.37
CA GLU A 473 -11.89 28.35 -8.80
C GLU A 473 -11.66 29.87 -8.95
N ASP A 474 -10.41 30.33 -8.90
CA ASP A 474 -10.02 31.74 -9.08
C ASP A 474 -9.94 32.20 -10.55
N GLY A 475 -10.29 31.35 -11.51
CA GLY A 475 -10.28 31.62 -12.95
C GLY A 475 -8.93 31.39 -13.64
N ALA A 476 -7.88 31.00 -12.92
CA ALA A 476 -6.59 30.69 -13.53
C ALA A 476 -6.62 29.31 -14.21
N LYS A 477 -6.12 29.23 -15.44
CA LYS A 477 -5.91 27.96 -16.13
C LYS A 477 -4.64 27.29 -15.62
N VAL A 478 -4.72 25.99 -15.31
CA VAL A 478 -3.54 25.19 -14.93
C VAL A 478 -2.72 24.92 -16.21
N THR A 479 -1.52 25.47 -16.24
CA THR A 479 -0.56 25.29 -17.33
C THR A 479 0.77 24.81 -16.77
N PRO A 480 1.65 24.23 -17.61
CA PRO A 480 3.00 23.87 -17.18
C PRO A 480 3.77 25.03 -16.55
N GLU A 481 3.58 26.26 -17.05
CA GLU A 481 4.23 27.46 -16.53
C GLU A 481 3.74 27.79 -15.12
N LEU A 482 2.42 27.71 -14.87
CA LEU A 482 1.84 27.92 -13.54
C LEU A 482 2.37 26.87 -12.54
N VAL A 483 2.44 25.61 -12.95
CA VAL A 483 2.98 24.52 -12.09
C VAL A 483 4.44 24.80 -11.77
N ARG A 484 5.28 25.13 -12.76
CA ARG A 484 6.71 25.47 -12.53
C ARG A 484 6.86 26.68 -11.62
N GLN A 485 6.01 27.69 -11.78
CA GLN A 485 6.02 28.86 -10.89
C GLN A 485 5.72 28.46 -9.44
N VAL A 486 4.64 27.69 -9.21
CA VAL A 486 4.27 27.24 -7.85
C VAL A 486 5.37 26.38 -7.24
N ALA A 487 5.97 25.48 -8.03
CA ALA A 487 7.07 24.63 -7.58
C ALA A 487 8.34 25.43 -7.23
N ALA A 488 8.69 26.44 -8.03
CA ALA A 488 9.82 27.32 -7.75
C ALA A 488 9.59 28.17 -6.49
N GLU A 489 8.38 28.68 -6.29
CA GLU A 489 7.99 29.42 -5.06
C GLU A 489 8.12 28.51 -3.82
N ASP A 490 7.67 27.26 -3.90
CA ASP A 490 7.76 26.29 -2.79
C ASP A 490 9.22 25.93 -2.51
N LEU A 491 10.03 25.66 -3.54
CA LEU A 491 11.44 25.34 -3.37
C LEU A 491 12.22 26.51 -2.72
N ALA A 492 11.89 27.76 -3.10
CA ALA A 492 12.46 28.95 -2.47
C ALA A 492 12.04 29.07 -0.99
N ALA A 493 10.79 28.76 -0.67
CA ALA A 493 10.29 28.76 0.70
C ALA A 493 10.98 27.67 1.56
N ILE A 494 11.13 26.45 1.03
CA ILE A 494 11.88 25.36 1.69
C ILE A 494 13.32 25.79 1.98
N ARG A 495 14.00 26.40 1.00
CA ARG A 495 15.37 26.89 1.17
C ARG A 495 15.48 27.96 2.26
N ALA A 496 14.52 28.89 2.30
CA ALA A 496 14.49 29.93 3.32
C ALA A 496 14.19 29.37 4.73
N GLU A 497 13.35 28.34 4.82
CA GLU A 497 12.97 27.67 6.08
C GLU A 497 14.11 26.78 6.61
N ALA A 498 14.70 25.95 5.75
CA ALA A 498 15.75 25.01 6.13
C ALA A 498 17.11 25.69 6.32
N GLY A 499 17.39 26.80 5.61
CA GLY A 499 18.69 27.41 5.49
C GLY A 499 19.59 26.75 4.44
N GLU A 500 20.60 27.50 3.95
CA GLU A 500 21.42 27.06 2.80
C GLU A 500 22.17 25.72 3.05
N GLU A 501 22.69 25.51 4.24
CA GLU A 501 23.46 24.31 4.57
C GLU A 501 22.59 23.07 4.57
N ALA A 502 21.42 23.08 5.26
CA ALA A 502 20.50 21.97 5.32
C ALA A 502 19.83 21.72 3.96
N PHE A 503 19.54 22.78 3.20
CA PHE A 503 19.03 22.66 1.84
C PHE A 503 20.04 21.96 0.92
N ALA A 504 21.31 22.36 0.96
CA ALA A 504 22.37 21.77 0.14
C ALA A 504 22.69 20.31 0.51
N ALA A 505 22.47 19.92 1.78
CA ALA A 505 22.64 18.55 2.24
C ALA A 505 21.47 17.61 1.89
N GLY A 506 20.32 18.15 1.49
CA GLY A 506 19.13 17.39 1.11
C GLY A 506 19.06 17.13 -0.40
N CYS A 507 18.07 16.31 -0.80
CA CYS A 507 17.77 15.97 -2.20
C CYS A 507 16.72 16.91 -2.83
N TRP A 508 16.57 18.13 -2.31
CA TRP A 508 15.47 19.05 -2.66
C TRP A 508 15.38 19.38 -4.15
N GLN A 509 16.54 19.66 -4.80
CA GLN A 509 16.55 19.97 -6.23
C GLN A 509 16.18 18.74 -7.06
N GLN A 510 16.70 17.56 -6.72
CA GLN A 510 16.36 16.31 -7.40
C GLN A 510 14.86 15.98 -7.24
N ALA A 511 14.31 16.17 -6.04
CA ALA A 511 12.89 15.95 -5.77
C ALA A 511 11.98 16.91 -6.56
N HIS A 512 12.35 18.19 -6.61
CA HIS A 512 11.66 19.19 -7.41
C HIS A 512 11.67 18.82 -8.90
N ASP A 513 12.84 18.48 -9.45
CA ASP A 513 13.00 18.18 -10.88
C ASP A 513 12.26 16.89 -11.25
N LEU A 514 12.33 15.86 -10.41
CA LEU A 514 11.57 14.63 -10.60
C LEU A 514 10.06 14.86 -10.54
N LEU A 515 9.56 15.64 -9.56
CA LEU A 515 8.13 15.97 -9.49
C LEU A 515 7.67 16.66 -10.79
N LEU A 516 8.42 17.67 -11.26
CA LEU A 516 8.09 18.35 -12.51
C LEU A 516 8.15 17.42 -13.72
N GLN A 517 9.11 16.52 -13.77
CA GLN A 517 9.19 15.51 -14.83
C GLN A 517 7.92 14.66 -14.87
N VAL A 518 7.57 13.98 -13.76
CA VAL A 518 6.43 13.03 -13.74
C VAL A 518 5.05 13.71 -13.77
N ALA A 519 5.00 15.01 -13.46
CA ALA A 519 3.75 15.78 -13.45
C ALA A 519 3.53 16.60 -14.74
N LEU A 520 4.56 16.81 -15.57
CA LEU A 520 4.47 17.67 -16.77
C LEU A 520 4.90 16.95 -18.05
N ASP A 521 5.49 15.75 -17.96
CA ASP A 521 5.84 14.99 -19.16
C ASP A 521 4.56 14.61 -19.92
N ALA A 522 4.62 14.64 -21.25
CA ALA A 522 3.51 14.22 -22.09
C ALA A 522 3.19 12.73 -21.91
N ASP A 523 4.22 11.92 -21.70
CA ASP A 523 4.08 10.50 -21.40
C ASP A 523 3.81 10.33 -19.90
N TYR A 524 2.61 9.86 -19.57
CA TYR A 524 2.22 9.62 -18.18
C TYR A 524 3.05 8.48 -17.56
N ALA A 525 3.82 8.76 -16.53
CA ALA A 525 4.56 7.76 -15.79
C ALA A 525 3.62 6.78 -15.10
N GLU A 526 3.80 5.47 -15.31
CA GLU A 526 2.95 4.43 -14.72
C GLU A 526 2.96 4.45 -13.19
N PHE A 527 4.14 4.68 -12.59
CA PHE A 527 4.33 4.94 -11.16
C PHE A 527 5.47 5.92 -10.96
N LEU A 528 5.32 6.85 -10.01
CA LEU A 528 6.37 7.76 -9.56
C LEU A 528 7.64 7.01 -9.12
N THR A 529 7.41 5.89 -8.43
CA THR A 529 8.50 5.09 -7.85
C THR A 529 9.43 4.48 -8.91
N LEU A 530 8.98 4.29 -10.16
CA LEU A 530 9.84 3.77 -11.23
C LEU A 530 10.99 4.74 -11.57
N PRO A 531 10.75 6.00 -12.02
CA PRO A 531 11.84 6.93 -12.24
C PRO A 531 12.54 7.39 -10.95
N ALA A 532 11.84 7.41 -9.82
CA ALA A 532 12.44 7.75 -8.53
C ALA A 532 13.48 6.70 -8.10
N TYR A 533 13.22 5.43 -8.37
CA TYR A 533 14.11 4.33 -8.01
C TYR A 533 15.47 4.41 -8.71
N GLU A 534 15.50 4.95 -9.94
CA GLU A 534 16.76 5.18 -10.67
C GLU A 534 17.67 6.24 -9.98
N LEU A 535 17.08 7.10 -9.14
CA LEU A 535 17.79 8.16 -8.42
C LEU A 535 18.20 7.74 -6.99
N LEU A 536 17.69 6.62 -6.48
CA LEU A 536 18.13 6.08 -5.20
C LEU A 536 19.59 5.60 -5.31
N GLY A 537 20.41 6.00 -4.35
CA GLY A 537 21.81 5.60 -4.26
C GLY A 537 21.99 4.08 -4.00
#